data_09b93a51a6e3bf566c2396c09e791875
#
_entry.id   09b93a51a6e3bf566c2396c09e791875
#
_cell.length_a   1.000
_cell.length_b   1.000
_cell.length_c   1.000
_cell.angle_alpha   90.00
_cell.angle_beta   90.00
_cell.angle_gamma   90.00
#
_symmetry.space_group_name_H-M   'P 1'
#
loop_
_entity.id
_entity.type
_entity.pdbx_description
1 polymer ?
#
loop_
_entity_poly.entity_id
_entity_poly.type
_entity_poly.pdbx_seq_one_letter_code
_entity_poly.pdbx_strand_id
1 'polypeptide(L)'
;MSVKQISVFVENKPGAMSAMTGVLAENNIDMRALSLAETGDFGIVRIIVKDVYNAITVLKDAGYIHSVTDVLGVKIPDIPGGINKVLGLLENAGINIDYMYAFMGNGATKHAYMIFRVEDNASAQAVLVKEDVHMITEEDIQKL
;
A
#
# COMPACT_ATOMS: atom_id res chain seq x y z
N MET A 1 2.66 14.36 -1.36
CA MET A 1 3.48 13.18 -1.00
C MET A 1 2.61 11.93 -0.87
N SER A 2 1.95 11.55 -1.92
CA SER A 2 1.21 10.29 -1.96
C SER A 2 2.02 9.21 -2.65
N VAL A 3 1.60 7.97 -2.45
CA VAL A 3 2.20 6.78 -3.04
C VAL A 3 1.17 6.15 -3.97
N LYS A 4 1.61 5.66 -5.12
CA LYS A 4 0.73 4.98 -6.08
C LYS A 4 0.50 3.55 -5.63
N GLN A 5 -0.77 3.20 -5.44
CA GLN A 5 -1.19 1.84 -5.17
C GLN A 5 -1.91 1.27 -6.38
N ILE A 6 -1.60 0.03 -6.72
CA ILE A 6 -2.33 -0.70 -7.75
C ILE A 6 -3.32 -1.65 -7.05
N SER A 7 -4.59 -1.57 -7.42
CA SER A 7 -5.62 -2.53 -7.01
C SER A 7 -5.91 -3.45 -8.17
N VAL A 8 -5.79 -4.75 -7.96
CA VAL A 8 -6.00 -5.79 -8.99
C VAL A 8 -7.17 -6.66 -8.56
N PHE A 9 -8.10 -6.90 -9.47
CA PHE A 9 -9.24 -7.78 -9.23
C PHE A 9 -8.87 -9.20 -9.65
N VAL A 10 -9.06 -10.14 -8.73
CA VAL A 10 -8.82 -11.57 -8.97
C VAL A 10 -10.03 -12.37 -8.55
N GLU A 11 -10.19 -13.60 -9.08
CA GLU A 11 -11.22 -14.50 -8.59
C GLU A 11 -10.84 -15.04 -7.21
N ASN A 12 -11.83 -15.25 -6.36
CA ASN A 12 -11.61 -15.84 -5.04
C ASN A 12 -11.61 -17.36 -5.16
N LYS A 13 -10.48 -17.91 -5.62
CA LYS A 13 -10.31 -19.35 -5.83
C LYS A 13 -8.84 -19.76 -5.69
N PRO A 14 -8.57 -21.05 -5.44
CA PRO A 14 -7.18 -21.52 -5.37
C PRO A 14 -6.40 -21.19 -6.64
N GLY A 15 -5.16 -20.73 -6.46
CA GLY A 15 -4.24 -20.41 -7.55
C GLY A 15 -4.38 -19.01 -8.14
N ALA A 16 -5.44 -18.26 -7.84
CA ALA A 16 -5.64 -16.93 -8.41
C ALA A 16 -4.52 -15.96 -7.99
N MET A 17 -4.13 -15.98 -6.72
CA MET A 17 -3.03 -15.13 -6.23
C MET A 17 -1.68 -15.55 -6.82
N SER A 18 -1.43 -16.85 -6.88
CA SER A 18 -0.19 -17.40 -7.47
C SER A 18 -0.06 -16.99 -8.94
N ALA A 19 -1.15 -17.03 -9.69
CA ALA A 19 -1.15 -16.62 -11.09
C ALA A 19 -0.83 -15.14 -11.26
N MET A 20 -1.49 -14.28 -10.49
CA MET A 20 -1.30 -12.84 -10.57
C MET A 20 0.12 -12.42 -10.13
N THR A 21 0.59 -12.93 -9.00
CA THR A 21 1.93 -12.61 -8.53
C THR A 21 3.00 -13.22 -9.44
N GLY A 22 2.71 -14.33 -10.10
CA GLY A 22 3.58 -14.94 -11.10
C GLY A 22 3.83 -14.01 -12.29
N VAL A 23 2.82 -13.29 -12.76
CA VAL A 23 2.98 -12.29 -13.83
C VAL A 23 3.98 -11.22 -13.42
N LEU A 24 3.89 -10.74 -12.18
CA LEU A 24 4.82 -9.74 -11.66
C LEU A 24 6.24 -10.31 -11.56
N ALA A 25 6.37 -11.52 -11.02
CA ALA A 25 7.66 -12.18 -10.85
C ALA A 25 8.38 -12.43 -12.18
N GLU A 26 7.65 -12.92 -13.18
CA GLU A 26 8.20 -13.16 -14.53
C GLU A 26 8.70 -11.89 -15.20
N ASN A 27 8.17 -10.74 -14.82
CA ASN A 27 8.57 -9.44 -15.34
C ASN A 27 9.49 -8.67 -14.40
N ASN A 28 10.03 -9.34 -13.39
CA ASN A 28 10.99 -8.78 -12.44
C ASN A 28 10.47 -7.54 -11.71
N ILE A 29 9.18 -7.53 -11.37
CA ILE A 29 8.55 -6.42 -10.65
C ILE A 29 8.61 -6.70 -9.16
N ASP A 30 9.24 -5.80 -8.42
CA ASP A 30 9.44 -5.93 -6.98
C ASP A 30 8.26 -5.31 -6.22
N MET A 31 7.57 -6.15 -5.44
CA MET A 31 6.49 -5.71 -4.57
C MET A 31 7.03 -5.28 -3.22
N ARG A 32 6.60 -4.11 -2.75
CA ARG A 32 6.99 -3.58 -1.44
C ARG A 32 5.89 -3.73 -0.40
N ALA A 33 4.63 -3.84 -0.82
CA ALA A 33 3.51 -4.09 0.07
C ALA A 33 2.43 -4.87 -0.66
N LEU A 34 1.66 -5.64 0.08
CA LEU A 34 0.64 -6.52 -0.46
C LEU A 34 -0.49 -6.70 0.55
N SER A 35 -1.71 -6.66 0.08
CA SER A 35 -2.90 -6.93 0.88
C SER A 35 -3.94 -7.60 0.00
N LEU A 36 -4.65 -8.57 0.54
CA LEU A 36 -5.77 -9.25 -0.13
C LEU A 36 -7.01 -9.11 0.72
N ALA A 37 -8.07 -8.57 0.14
CA ALA A 37 -9.38 -8.49 0.76
C ALA A 37 -10.39 -9.26 -0.08
N GLU A 38 -11.23 -10.07 0.55
CA GLU A 38 -12.27 -10.80 -0.15
C GLU A 38 -13.55 -9.98 -0.25
N THR A 39 -14.28 -10.16 -1.35
CA THR A 39 -15.58 -9.53 -1.59
C THR A 39 -16.56 -10.57 -2.14
N GLY A 40 -16.61 -11.77 -1.54
CA GLY A 40 -17.43 -12.88 -2.03
C GLY A 40 -16.69 -13.68 -3.08
N ASP A 41 -17.14 -13.64 -4.33
CA ASP A 41 -16.55 -14.39 -5.44
C ASP A 41 -15.23 -13.81 -5.95
N PHE A 42 -14.89 -12.60 -5.52
CA PHE A 42 -13.70 -11.88 -5.97
C PHE A 42 -12.81 -11.51 -4.80
N GLY A 43 -11.54 -11.28 -5.11
CA GLY A 43 -10.58 -10.65 -4.23
C GLY A 43 -10.09 -9.35 -4.82
N ILE A 44 -9.74 -8.42 -3.94
CA ILE A 44 -9.05 -7.19 -4.32
C ILE A 44 -7.64 -7.28 -3.76
N VAL A 45 -6.66 -7.31 -4.65
CA VAL A 45 -5.25 -7.31 -4.28
C VAL A 45 -4.74 -5.88 -4.39
N ARG A 46 -4.22 -5.35 -3.29
CA ARG A 46 -3.62 -4.01 -3.28
C ARG A 46 -2.13 -4.17 -3.13
N ILE A 47 -1.38 -3.58 -4.05
CA ILE A 47 0.08 -3.71 -4.08
C ILE A 47 0.76 -2.34 -4.20
N ILE A 48 1.93 -2.24 -3.58
CA ILE A 48 2.89 -1.17 -3.81
C ILE A 48 4.10 -1.80 -4.47
N VAL A 49 4.50 -1.25 -5.60
CA VAL A 49 5.61 -1.76 -6.39
C VAL A 49 6.63 -0.67 -6.66
N LYS A 50 7.86 -1.04 -6.98
CA LYS A 50 8.89 -0.07 -7.32
C LYS A 50 8.64 0.57 -8.69
N ASP A 51 8.21 -0.20 -9.67
CA ASP A 51 7.98 0.26 -11.03
C ASP A 51 6.50 0.16 -11.39
N VAL A 52 5.76 1.20 -11.06
CA VAL A 52 4.30 1.26 -11.25
C VAL A 52 3.93 1.16 -12.73
N TYR A 53 4.64 1.89 -13.59
CA TYR A 53 4.33 1.92 -15.01
C TYR A 53 4.46 0.53 -15.64
N ASN A 54 5.57 -0.15 -15.39
CA ASN A 54 5.80 -1.48 -15.92
C ASN A 54 4.81 -2.50 -15.33
N ALA A 55 4.50 -2.39 -14.04
CA ALA A 55 3.50 -3.26 -13.39
C ALA A 55 2.12 -3.14 -14.06
N ILE A 56 1.67 -1.92 -14.30
CA ILE A 56 0.39 -1.67 -14.97
C ILE A 56 0.39 -2.30 -16.36
N THR A 57 1.46 -2.12 -17.12
CA THR A 57 1.59 -2.66 -18.47
C THR A 57 1.47 -4.18 -18.48
N VAL A 58 2.24 -4.87 -17.63
CA VAL A 58 2.23 -6.34 -17.62
C VAL A 58 0.91 -6.92 -17.09
N LEU A 59 0.29 -6.25 -16.12
CA LEU A 59 -1.02 -6.67 -15.61
C LEU A 59 -2.11 -6.52 -16.68
N LYS A 60 -2.10 -5.40 -17.41
CA LYS A 60 -3.03 -5.17 -18.52
C LYS A 60 -2.85 -6.20 -19.62
N ASP A 61 -1.62 -6.47 -20.03
CA ASP A 61 -1.31 -7.44 -21.07
C ASP A 61 -1.71 -8.87 -20.67
N ALA A 62 -1.68 -9.18 -19.39
CA ALA A 62 -2.14 -10.46 -18.85
C ALA A 62 -3.66 -10.53 -18.65
N GLY A 63 -4.39 -9.46 -18.96
CA GLY A 63 -5.85 -9.43 -18.90
C GLY A 63 -6.44 -9.08 -17.52
N TYR A 64 -5.64 -8.59 -16.58
CA TYR A 64 -6.14 -8.21 -15.26
C TYR A 64 -6.80 -6.84 -15.26
N ILE A 65 -7.99 -6.79 -14.65
CA ILE A 65 -8.66 -5.52 -14.37
C ILE A 65 -7.96 -4.89 -13.16
N HIS A 66 -7.55 -3.65 -13.28
CA HIS A 66 -6.83 -2.95 -12.24
C HIS A 66 -7.17 -1.46 -12.21
N SER A 67 -6.84 -0.81 -11.11
CA SER A 67 -6.92 0.65 -10.95
C SER A 67 -5.72 1.14 -10.17
N VAL A 68 -5.43 2.44 -10.29
CA VAL A 68 -4.35 3.10 -9.53
C VAL A 68 -4.98 4.15 -8.63
N THR A 69 -4.58 4.14 -7.36
CA THR A 69 -5.10 5.05 -6.33
C THR A 69 -3.94 5.67 -5.58
N ASP A 70 -4.04 6.96 -5.29
CA ASP A 70 -3.09 7.63 -4.41
C ASP A 70 -3.42 7.29 -2.96
N VAL A 71 -2.44 6.79 -2.24
CA VAL A 71 -2.54 6.43 -0.82
C VAL A 71 -1.43 7.09 -0.03
N LEU A 72 -1.57 7.11 1.30
CA LEU A 72 -0.52 7.64 2.17
C LEU A 72 0.38 6.52 2.64
N GLY A 73 1.68 6.76 2.59
CA GLY A 73 2.67 5.90 3.23
C GLY A 73 3.26 6.62 4.44
N VAL A 74 3.34 5.94 5.57
CA VAL A 74 3.93 6.48 6.80
C VAL A 74 4.97 5.55 7.37
N LYS A 75 6.02 6.16 7.92
CA LYS A 75 7.07 5.47 8.64
C LYS A 75 6.86 5.70 10.13
N ILE A 76 6.72 4.64 10.87
CA ILE A 76 6.47 4.68 12.31
C ILE A 76 7.50 3.84 13.07
N PRO A 77 7.78 4.17 14.35
CA PRO A 77 8.61 3.29 15.17
C PRO A 77 7.97 1.91 15.32
N ASP A 78 8.74 0.85 15.12
CA ASP A 78 8.26 -0.52 15.30
C ASP A 78 8.36 -0.92 16.77
N ILE A 79 7.46 -0.34 17.57
CA ILE A 79 7.36 -0.53 19.02
C ILE A 79 5.89 -0.64 19.42
N PRO A 80 5.58 -1.21 20.58
CA PRO A 80 4.21 -1.19 21.08
C PRO A 80 3.66 0.23 21.14
N GLY A 81 2.47 0.44 20.59
CA GLY A 81 1.83 1.75 20.55
C GLY A 81 2.23 2.65 19.39
N GLY A 82 3.21 2.27 18.57
CA GLY A 82 3.64 3.09 17.43
C GLY A 82 2.52 3.38 16.44
N ILE A 83 1.79 2.36 16.01
CA ILE A 83 0.65 2.55 15.12
C ILE A 83 -0.52 3.23 15.83
N ASN A 84 -0.76 2.94 17.09
CA ASN A 84 -1.85 3.54 17.86
C ASN A 84 -1.72 5.06 17.92
N LYS A 85 -0.51 5.58 18.05
CA LYS A 85 -0.26 7.02 18.04
C LYS A 85 -0.73 7.68 16.75
N VAL A 86 -0.37 7.10 15.61
CA VAL A 86 -0.77 7.61 14.30
C VAL A 86 -2.28 7.55 14.11
N LEU A 87 -2.90 6.42 14.50
CA LEU A 87 -4.34 6.26 14.42
C LEU A 87 -5.07 7.29 15.28
N GLY A 88 -4.56 7.57 16.47
CA GLY A 88 -5.12 8.59 17.36
C GLY A 88 -5.07 10.01 16.77
N LEU A 89 -3.98 10.35 16.07
CA LEU A 89 -3.87 11.64 15.40
C LEU A 89 -4.93 11.81 14.31
N LEU A 90 -5.17 10.76 13.52
CA LEU A 90 -6.19 10.78 12.49
C LEU A 90 -7.60 10.82 13.08
N GLU A 91 -7.85 10.05 14.13
CA GLU A 91 -9.14 10.06 14.86
C GLU A 91 -9.46 11.45 15.40
N ASN A 92 -8.51 12.10 16.07
CA ASN A 92 -8.70 13.43 16.62
C ASN A 92 -8.98 14.49 15.56
N ALA A 93 -8.54 14.26 14.34
CA ALA A 93 -8.82 15.13 13.20
C ALA A 93 -10.12 14.76 12.45
N GLY A 94 -10.83 13.74 12.91
CA GLY A 94 -12.05 13.26 12.28
C GLY A 94 -11.83 12.54 10.95
N ILE A 95 -10.64 12.00 10.74
CA ILE A 95 -10.28 11.32 9.48
C ILE A 95 -10.51 9.84 9.62
N ASN A 96 -11.38 9.29 8.76
CA ASN A 96 -11.65 7.86 8.70
C ASN A 96 -10.60 7.14 7.85
N ILE A 97 -10.24 5.94 8.27
CA ILE A 97 -9.35 5.06 7.50
C ILE A 97 -10.22 4.01 6.81
N ASP A 98 -10.23 3.99 5.49
CA ASP A 98 -10.99 3.02 4.71
C ASP A 98 -10.35 1.63 4.80
N TYR A 99 -9.05 1.58 4.68
CA TYR A 99 -8.22 0.38 4.90
C TYR A 99 -6.78 0.76 5.12
N MET A 100 -6.01 -0.19 5.65
CA MET A 100 -4.59 -0.01 5.91
C MET A 100 -3.86 -1.36 5.84
N TYR A 101 -2.59 -1.33 5.52
CA TYR A 101 -1.74 -2.53 5.52
C TYR A 101 -0.27 -2.14 5.61
N ALA A 102 0.56 -3.12 5.98
CA ALA A 102 1.98 -2.92 6.19
C ALA A 102 2.80 -3.27 4.95
N PHE A 103 3.98 -2.67 4.84
CA PHE A 103 4.99 -3.10 3.88
C PHE A 103 5.55 -4.46 4.26
N MET A 104 6.01 -5.19 3.26
CA MET A 104 6.86 -6.35 3.47
C MET A 104 8.20 -5.84 4.00
N GLY A 105 8.61 -6.31 5.19
CA GLY A 105 9.76 -5.79 5.88
C GLY A 105 11.09 -6.09 5.19
N ASN A 106 12.06 -5.22 5.41
CA ASN A 106 13.43 -5.45 5.00
C ASN A 106 14.35 -5.84 6.16
N GLY A 107 13.79 -6.12 7.32
CA GLY A 107 14.50 -6.66 8.50
C GLY A 107 15.59 -5.79 9.11
N ALA A 108 15.99 -4.72 8.45
CA ALA A 108 17.15 -3.93 8.83
C ALA A 108 16.80 -2.65 9.60
N THR A 109 15.53 -2.26 9.65
CA THR A 109 15.12 -1.01 10.28
C THR A 109 14.29 -1.24 11.54
N LYS A 110 14.38 -0.31 12.49
CA LYS A 110 13.54 -0.28 13.70
C LYS A 110 12.20 0.40 13.43
N HIS A 111 11.81 0.52 12.15
CA HIS A 111 10.61 1.21 11.74
C HIS A 111 9.70 0.28 10.96
N ALA A 112 8.40 0.49 11.10
CA ALA A 112 7.39 -0.11 10.25
C ALA A 112 6.93 0.90 9.21
N TYR A 113 6.62 0.42 8.02
CA TYR A 113 6.05 1.23 6.94
C TYR A 113 4.61 0.78 6.74
N MET A 114 3.68 1.75 6.78
CA MET A 114 2.26 1.49 6.69
C MET A 114 1.63 2.27 5.55
N ILE A 115 0.67 1.65 4.89
CA ILE A 115 -0.18 2.31 3.89
C ILE A 115 -1.54 2.59 4.50
N PHE A 116 -2.06 3.79 4.26
CA PHE A 116 -3.41 4.20 4.66
C PHE A 116 -4.18 4.71 3.46
N ARG A 117 -5.39 4.21 3.28
CA ARG A 117 -6.35 4.79 2.36
C ARG A 117 -7.33 5.65 3.14
N VAL A 118 -7.34 6.93 2.83
CA VAL A 118 -8.26 7.92 3.40
C VAL A 118 -8.93 8.69 2.26
N GLU A 119 -10.05 9.34 2.54
CA GLU A 119 -10.77 10.08 1.51
C GLU A 119 -9.99 11.31 1.02
N ASP A 120 -9.42 12.08 1.95
CA ASP A 120 -8.67 13.30 1.65
C ASP A 120 -7.21 13.15 2.10
N ASN A 121 -6.34 12.77 1.18
CA ASN A 121 -4.92 12.59 1.46
C ASN A 121 -4.25 13.88 1.95
N ALA A 122 -4.60 15.02 1.37
CA ALA A 122 -3.98 16.30 1.73
C ALA A 122 -4.28 16.68 3.19
N SER A 123 -5.52 16.49 3.64
CA SER A 123 -5.91 16.76 5.02
C SER A 123 -5.19 15.83 6.00
N ALA A 124 -5.16 14.55 5.70
CA ALA A 124 -4.48 13.57 6.55
C ALA A 124 -2.98 13.82 6.63
N GLN A 125 -2.36 14.12 5.51
CA GLN A 125 -0.93 14.45 5.44
C GLN A 125 -0.60 15.67 6.29
N ALA A 126 -1.42 16.74 6.20
CA ALA A 126 -1.20 17.95 6.97
C ALA A 126 -1.22 17.68 8.48
N VAL A 127 -2.17 16.86 8.94
CA VAL A 127 -2.27 16.45 10.34
C VAL A 127 -1.02 15.68 10.79
N LEU A 128 -0.60 14.71 10.00
CA LEU A 128 0.53 13.84 10.36
C LEU A 128 1.87 14.57 10.32
N VAL A 129 2.10 15.40 9.32
CA VAL A 129 3.33 16.19 9.19
C VAL A 129 3.47 17.20 10.33
N LYS A 130 2.37 17.81 10.75
CA LYS A 130 2.36 18.73 11.89
C LYS A 130 2.84 18.08 13.19
N GLU A 131 2.57 16.79 13.35
CA GLU A 131 2.96 16.00 14.53
C GLU A 131 4.25 15.20 14.30
N ASP A 132 5.07 15.63 13.35
CA ASP A 132 6.37 15.04 13.03
C ASP A 132 6.31 13.57 12.60
N VAL A 133 5.20 13.12 12.05
CA VAL A 133 5.11 11.79 11.46
C VAL A 133 5.77 11.80 10.08
N HIS A 134 6.70 10.88 9.88
CA HIS A 134 7.45 10.79 8.63
C HIS A 134 6.59 10.17 7.52
N MET A 135 6.38 10.94 6.44
CA MET A 135 5.65 10.46 5.26
C MET A 135 6.60 9.78 4.28
N ILE A 136 6.15 8.67 3.70
CA ILE A 136 6.90 7.94 2.68
C ILE A 136 6.54 8.51 1.31
N THR A 137 7.55 8.78 0.48
CA THR A 137 7.37 9.27 -0.88
C THR A 137 7.60 8.16 -1.90
N GLU A 138 7.24 8.40 -3.16
CA GLU A 138 7.58 7.48 -4.27
C GLU A 138 9.11 7.29 -4.36
N GLU A 139 9.87 8.35 -4.11
CA GLU A 139 11.33 8.27 -4.10
C GLU A 139 11.84 7.33 -3.01
N ASP A 140 11.23 7.38 -1.82
CA ASP A 140 11.59 6.47 -0.73
C ASP A 140 11.34 5.01 -1.12
N ILE A 141 10.26 4.74 -1.83
CA ILE A 141 9.93 3.39 -2.28
C ILE A 141 10.98 2.87 -3.26
N GLN A 142 11.49 3.72 -4.13
CA GLN A 142 12.54 3.33 -5.07
C GLN A 142 13.84 2.90 -4.37
N LYS A 143 14.06 3.37 -3.16
CA LYS A 143 15.27 3.08 -2.39
C LYS A 143 15.14 1.87 -1.46
N LEU A 144 13.97 1.29 -1.34
CA LEU A 144 13.73 0.14 -0.43
C LEU A 144 14.29 -1.19 -0.95
#